data_00d06bf743c5ec1be7f73b2269f73050
#
_entry.id   00d06bf743c5ec1be7f73b2269f73050
#
_cell.length_a   1.000
_cell.length_b   1.000
_cell.length_c   1.000
_cell.angle_alpha   90.00
_cell.angle_beta   90.00
_cell.angle_gamma   90.00
#
_symmetry.space_group_name_H-M   'P 1'
#
loop_
_entity.id
_entity.type
_entity.pdbx_description
1 polymer ?
#
loop_
_entity_poly.entity_id
_entity_poly.type
_entity_poly.pdbx_seq_one_letter_code
_entity_poly.pdbx_strand_id
1 'polypeptide(L)'
;FAGAGIVNGERVVSNSEVLPFTGVDGLSSYYGKGFQTKTTNVLNVDLALNQKLDFITKGLSVKLKGAYNSEYANTKKASSSKAYYTPVANADGSISLRKYGTDSQLSYGEPDNGFSKARNWYMELALNYARKFGDHNVTALLLYNQSKKYYPSEYSDIPTGYVGLVGRVTYDWKTRYMA
;
A
#
# COMPACT_ATOMS: atom_id res chain seq x y z
N PHE A 1 -22.48 -8.14 26.11
CA PHE A 1 -22.68 -6.73 25.69
C PHE A 1 -23.72 -6.15 26.70
N ALA A 2 -23.26 -5.30 27.62
CA ALA A 2 -24.16 -4.48 28.39
C ALA A 2 -24.76 -3.45 27.40
N GLY A 3 -26.02 -3.64 27.06
CA GLY A 3 -26.73 -2.71 26.18
C GLY A 3 -26.88 -1.37 26.87
N ALA A 4 -26.68 -0.28 26.18
CA ALA A 4 -27.03 1.03 26.66
C ALA A 4 -28.55 1.06 26.90
N GLY A 5 -29.01 1.32 28.12
CA GLY A 5 -30.42 1.60 28.42
C GLY A 5 -30.82 2.96 27.86
N ILE A 6 -32.11 3.16 27.67
CA ILE A 6 -32.68 4.48 27.39
C ILE A 6 -33.55 4.87 28.58
N VAL A 7 -33.25 6.02 29.17
CA VAL A 7 -34.02 6.62 30.26
C VAL A 7 -34.43 8.02 29.83
N ASN A 8 -35.72 8.32 29.83
CA ASN A 8 -36.29 9.59 29.39
C ASN A 8 -35.84 10.04 27.96
N GLY A 9 -35.65 9.06 27.07
CA GLY A 9 -35.21 9.33 25.71
C GLY A 9 -33.69 9.51 25.54
N GLU A 10 -32.95 9.54 26.65
CA GLU A 10 -31.50 9.71 26.64
C GLU A 10 -30.79 8.35 26.81
N ARG A 11 -29.68 8.19 26.14
CA ARG A 11 -28.89 6.96 26.21
C ARG A 11 -28.03 6.95 27.47
N VAL A 12 -28.29 5.95 28.29
CA VAL A 12 -27.62 5.77 29.57
C VAL A 12 -26.61 4.64 29.48
N VAL A 13 -25.38 4.91 29.85
CA VAL A 13 -24.34 3.90 30.07
C VAL A 13 -24.19 3.59 31.56
N SER A 14 -23.58 2.45 31.85
CA SER A 14 -23.49 1.94 33.24
C SER A 14 -22.91 2.96 34.21
N ASN A 15 -23.36 2.86 35.45
CA ASN A 15 -23.02 3.78 36.54
C ASN A 15 -21.50 3.90 36.74
N SER A 16 -20.98 5.09 36.48
CA SER A 16 -19.56 5.43 36.59
C SER A 16 -19.02 5.44 38.01
N GLU A 17 -19.90 5.47 39.05
CA GLU A 17 -19.48 5.41 40.45
C GLU A 17 -19.03 4.00 40.85
N VAL A 18 -19.50 2.99 40.13
CA VAL A 18 -19.17 1.56 40.38
C VAL A 18 -18.08 1.06 39.46
N LEU A 19 -17.94 1.64 38.25
CA LEU A 19 -16.98 1.21 37.28
C LEU A 19 -16.02 2.37 36.95
N PRO A 20 -14.70 2.18 37.08
CA PRO A 20 -13.70 3.25 36.81
C PRO A 20 -13.61 3.65 35.34
N PHE A 21 -14.35 2.98 34.47
CA PHE A 21 -14.38 3.25 33.05
C PHE A 21 -15.73 3.80 32.63
N THR A 22 -15.78 5.10 32.47
CA THR A 22 -16.93 5.78 31.93
C THR A 22 -17.05 5.52 30.43
N GLY A 23 -18.07 4.83 30.08
CA GLY A 23 -18.86 5.20 28.97
C GLY A 23 -18.38 4.89 27.58
N VAL A 24 -17.90 3.68 27.30
CA VAL A 24 -17.92 3.20 25.92
C VAL A 24 -18.86 2.01 25.83
N ASP A 25 -20.10 2.26 25.44
CA ASP A 25 -20.95 1.14 25.05
C ASP A 25 -20.55 0.63 23.64
N GLY A 26 -20.82 -0.65 23.37
CA GLY A 26 -20.51 -1.24 22.06
C GLY A 26 -21.26 -0.57 20.90
N LEU A 27 -22.44 -0.03 21.16
CA LEU A 27 -23.25 0.66 20.18
C LEU A 27 -22.64 2.02 19.79
N SER A 28 -22.17 2.79 20.78
CA SER A 28 -21.46 4.04 20.55
C SER A 28 -20.13 3.84 19.83
N SER A 29 -19.44 2.77 20.16
CA SER A 29 -18.18 2.42 19.49
C SER A 29 -18.38 2.06 18.04
N TYR A 30 -19.52 1.46 17.71
CA TYR A 30 -19.84 1.02 16.37
C TYR A 30 -20.45 2.13 15.50
N TYR A 31 -21.46 2.84 16.03
CA TYR A 31 -22.23 3.83 15.26
C TYR A 31 -21.86 5.28 15.50
N GLY A 32 -21.14 5.58 16.57
CA GLY A 32 -20.94 6.95 17.05
C GLY A 32 -19.61 7.60 16.71
N LYS A 33 -18.64 6.89 16.12
CA LYS A 33 -17.27 7.40 15.96
C LYS A 33 -16.91 7.84 14.53
N GLY A 34 -17.80 7.62 13.57
CA GLY A 34 -17.54 7.91 12.17
C GLY A 34 -16.91 6.73 11.43
N PHE A 35 -16.26 7.00 10.33
CA PHE A 35 -15.69 5.98 9.45
C PHE A 35 -14.39 6.46 8.79
N GLN A 36 -13.63 5.51 8.32
CA GLN A 36 -12.42 5.75 7.53
C GLN A 36 -12.51 4.96 6.24
N THR A 37 -12.26 5.63 5.12
CA THR A 37 -12.18 5.01 3.82
C THR A 37 -10.79 5.22 3.23
N LYS A 38 -10.09 4.13 2.95
CA LYS A 38 -8.81 4.16 2.25
C LYS A 38 -9.02 3.73 0.80
N THR A 39 -8.68 4.59 -0.13
CA THR A 39 -8.68 4.29 -1.56
C THR A 39 -7.25 4.19 -2.05
N THR A 40 -6.89 3.05 -2.64
CA THR A 40 -5.56 2.83 -3.22
C THR A 40 -5.70 2.64 -4.72
N ASN A 41 -4.99 3.46 -5.49
CA ASN A 41 -4.89 3.35 -6.93
C ASN A 41 -3.50 2.82 -7.28
N VAL A 42 -3.46 1.77 -8.08
CA VAL A 42 -2.23 1.14 -8.55
C VAL A 42 -2.22 1.14 -10.07
N LEU A 43 -1.19 1.71 -10.65
CA LEU A 43 -0.93 1.68 -12.09
C LEU A 43 0.33 0.86 -12.34
N ASN A 44 0.18 -0.21 -13.11
CA ASN A 44 1.29 -1.03 -13.58
C ASN A 44 1.33 -0.98 -15.11
N VAL A 45 2.47 -0.63 -15.66
CA VAL A 45 2.70 -0.63 -17.10
C VAL A 45 3.98 -1.41 -17.39
N ASP A 46 3.87 -2.43 -18.22
CA ASP A 46 4.97 -3.24 -18.69
C ASP A 46 5.08 -3.19 -20.20
N LEU A 47 6.28 -2.94 -20.70
CA LEU A 47 6.59 -2.93 -22.11
C LEU A 47 7.74 -3.90 -22.38
N ALA A 48 7.59 -4.74 -23.40
CA ALA A 48 8.67 -5.61 -23.87
C ALA A 48 8.74 -5.53 -25.39
N LEU A 49 9.93 -5.20 -25.89
CA LEU A 49 10.24 -5.17 -27.31
C LEU A 49 11.36 -6.18 -27.58
N ASN A 50 11.15 -7.06 -28.54
CA ASN A 50 12.17 -7.99 -29.03
C ASN A 50 12.38 -7.74 -30.52
N GLN A 51 13.61 -7.45 -30.91
CA GLN A 51 13.98 -7.21 -32.30
C GLN A 51 15.13 -8.14 -32.71
N LYS A 52 14.93 -8.89 -33.77
CA LYS A 52 16.01 -9.61 -34.42
C LYS A 52 16.85 -8.66 -35.24
N LEU A 53 18.16 -8.76 -35.13
CA LEU A 53 19.13 -7.93 -35.82
C LEU A 53 19.95 -8.73 -36.83
N ASP A 54 19.31 -9.74 -37.47
CA ASP A 54 19.92 -10.61 -38.45
C ASP A 54 20.45 -9.86 -39.65
N PHE A 55 19.97 -8.64 -39.89
CA PHE A 55 20.46 -7.72 -40.93
C PHE A 55 21.84 -7.13 -40.61
N ILE A 56 22.24 -7.08 -39.33
CA ILE A 56 23.59 -6.69 -38.89
C ILE A 56 24.47 -7.95 -38.86
N THR A 57 24.04 -8.96 -38.12
CA THR A 57 24.69 -10.27 -38.06
C THR A 57 23.69 -11.36 -37.69
N LYS A 58 23.79 -12.49 -38.38
CA LYS A 58 22.88 -13.62 -38.13
C LYS A 58 22.99 -14.11 -36.68
N GLY A 59 21.85 -14.26 -36.03
CA GLY A 59 21.75 -14.74 -34.65
C GLY A 59 21.86 -13.65 -33.59
N LEU A 60 21.93 -12.37 -33.97
CA LEU A 60 21.89 -11.26 -33.06
C LEU A 60 20.44 -10.84 -32.81
N SER A 61 20.10 -10.55 -31.56
CA SER A 61 18.81 -9.95 -31.17
C SER A 61 18.97 -9.02 -29.99
N VAL A 62 18.11 -8.02 -29.95
CA VAL A 62 18.01 -7.08 -28.83
C VAL A 62 16.64 -7.22 -28.18
N LYS A 63 16.63 -7.21 -26.86
CA LYS A 63 15.42 -7.19 -26.04
C LYS A 63 15.47 -5.96 -25.14
N LEU A 64 14.46 -5.13 -25.25
CA LEU A 64 14.21 -4.01 -24.36
C LEU A 64 13.00 -4.35 -23.51
N LYS A 65 13.11 -4.19 -22.18
CA LYS A 65 12.02 -4.35 -21.24
C LYS A 65 11.94 -3.12 -20.34
N GLY A 66 10.76 -2.60 -20.18
CA GLY A 66 10.48 -1.49 -19.29
C GLY A 66 9.28 -1.82 -18.40
N ALA A 67 9.36 -1.50 -17.13
CA ALA A 67 8.27 -1.62 -16.20
C ALA A 67 8.12 -0.32 -15.39
N TYR A 68 6.90 0.14 -15.23
CA TYR A 68 6.56 1.29 -14.42
C TYR A 68 5.43 0.94 -13.49
N ASN A 69 5.64 1.17 -12.20
CA ASN A 69 4.65 0.99 -11.17
C ASN A 69 4.46 2.30 -10.43
N SER A 70 3.21 2.71 -10.26
CA SER A 70 2.82 3.86 -9.46
C SER A 70 1.68 3.49 -8.54
N GLU A 71 1.87 3.74 -7.25
CA GLU A 71 0.85 3.55 -6.24
C GLU A 71 0.56 4.90 -5.58
N TYR A 72 -0.72 5.18 -5.44
CA TYR A 72 -1.22 6.36 -4.74
C TYR A 72 -2.38 5.93 -3.85
N ALA A 73 -2.24 6.16 -2.55
CA ALA A 73 -3.31 5.90 -1.59
C ALA A 73 -3.78 7.20 -0.93
N ASN A 74 -5.09 7.35 -0.83
CA ASN A 74 -5.77 8.44 -0.14
C ASN A 74 -6.67 7.87 0.95
N THR A 75 -6.60 8.45 2.14
CA THR A 75 -7.43 8.08 3.27
C THR A 75 -8.35 9.25 3.63
N LYS A 76 -9.66 9.01 3.55
CA LYS A 76 -10.68 9.94 4.04
C LYS A 76 -11.15 9.46 5.41
N LYS A 77 -11.14 10.35 6.39
CA LYS A 77 -11.60 10.08 7.74
C LYS A 77 -12.75 11.02 8.07
N ALA A 78 -13.84 10.45 8.51
CA ALA A 78 -14.98 11.21 9.03
C ALA A 78 -15.18 10.80 10.48
N SER A 79 -15.36 11.78 11.34
CA SER A 79 -15.55 11.56 12.78
C SER A 79 -16.78 12.26 13.30
N SER A 80 -17.41 11.64 14.27
CA SER A 80 -18.52 12.22 15.06
C SER A 80 -18.39 11.78 16.50
N SER A 81 -19.01 12.49 17.38
CA SER A 81 -19.13 12.10 18.79
C SER A 81 -20.60 12.19 19.23
N LYS A 82 -20.96 11.35 20.16
CA LYS A 82 -22.27 11.35 20.81
C LYS A 82 -22.08 11.48 22.30
N ALA A 83 -22.81 12.40 22.91
CA ALA A 83 -22.91 12.47 24.34
C ALA A 83 -23.59 11.20 24.90
N TYR A 84 -23.23 10.88 26.11
CA TYR A 84 -23.88 9.82 26.89
C TYR A 84 -24.17 10.30 28.28
N TYR A 85 -25.07 9.62 28.98
CA TYR A 85 -25.56 10.01 30.29
C TYR A 85 -25.34 8.88 31.29
N THR A 86 -25.06 9.25 32.54
CA THR A 86 -24.97 8.35 33.64
C THR A 86 -26.08 8.67 34.66
N PRO A 87 -26.87 7.73 35.12
CA PRO A 87 -27.85 7.98 36.16
C PRO A 87 -27.16 8.21 37.51
N VAL A 88 -27.58 9.23 38.20
CA VAL A 88 -27.11 9.59 39.54
C VAL A 88 -28.33 9.61 40.45
N ALA A 89 -28.29 8.82 41.53
CA ALA A 89 -29.34 8.85 42.52
C ALA A 89 -29.19 10.10 43.43
N ASN A 90 -30.22 10.89 43.52
CA ASN A 90 -30.27 12.04 44.40
C ASN A 90 -30.75 11.63 45.83
N ALA A 91 -30.47 12.47 46.79
CA ALA A 91 -30.84 12.20 48.21
C ALA A 91 -32.38 12.11 48.46
N ASP A 92 -33.16 12.69 47.54
CA ASP A 92 -34.62 12.62 47.55
C ASP A 92 -35.22 11.38 46.89
N GLY A 93 -34.37 10.45 46.45
CA GLY A 93 -34.78 9.23 45.74
C GLY A 93 -35.06 9.41 44.25
N SER A 94 -34.91 10.63 43.72
CA SER A 94 -35.03 10.88 42.30
C SER A 94 -33.73 10.48 41.55
N ILE A 95 -33.84 10.23 40.24
CA ILE A 95 -32.71 9.92 39.39
C ILE A 95 -32.45 11.13 38.45
N SER A 96 -31.26 11.71 38.57
CA SER A 96 -30.77 12.72 37.62
C SER A 96 -29.82 12.10 36.61
N LEU A 97 -29.77 12.67 35.42
CA LEU A 97 -28.87 12.22 34.34
C LEU A 97 -27.68 13.17 34.23
N ARG A 98 -26.49 12.68 34.48
CA ARG A 98 -25.27 13.43 34.34
C ARG A 98 -24.71 13.23 32.92
N LYS A 99 -24.59 14.32 32.16
CA LYS A 99 -24.08 14.30 30.79
C LYS A 99 -22.56 14.22 30.75
N TYR A 100 -22.04 13.37 29.87
CA TYR A 100 -20.63 13.25 29.54
C TYR A 100 -20.42 13.38 28.03
N GLY A 101 -19.34 14.07 27.65
CA GLY A 101 -19.00 14.33 26.27
C GLY A 101 -19.92 15.38 25.62
N THR A 102 -19.72 15.54 24.35
CA THR A 102 -20.49 16.48 23.50
C THR A 102 -20.97 15.76 22.25
N ASP A 103 -22.15 16.12 21.78
CA ASP A 103 -22.63 15.72 20.49
C ASP A 103 -21.91 16.53 19.42
N SER A 104 -21.32 15.90 18.42
CA SER A 104 -20.83 16.52 17.23
C SER A 104 -21.46 15.89 16.00
N GLN A 105 -21.74 16.69 15.01
CA GLN A 105 -22.12 16.21 13.69
C GLN A 105 -20.94 15.52 13.02
N LEU A 106 -21.21 14.65 12.05
CA LEU A 106 -20.18 14.03 11.25
C LEU A 106 -19.39 15.11 10.51
N SER A 107 -18.10 15.19 10.79
CA SER A 107 -17.18 16.11 10.13
C SER A 107 -16.06 15.32 9.43
N TYR A 108 -15.69 15.80 8.26
CA TYR A 108 -14.51 15.28 7.56
C TYR A 108 -13.29 16.01 8.09
N GLY A 109 -12.38 15.28 8.69
CA GLY A 109 -11.07 15.82 9.10
C GLY A 109 -10.12 15.87 7.92
N GLU A 110 -9.11 16.73 8.04
CA GLU A 110 -7.93 16.67 7.19
C GLU A 110 -7.37 15.24 7.26
N PRO A 111 -7.01 14.65 6.13
CA PRO A 111 -6.37 13.34 6.16
C PRO A 111 -5.08 13.43 6.96
N ASP A 112 -5.02 12.76 8.10
CA ASP A 112 -3.79 12.59 8.86
C ASP A 112 -2.73 12.02 7.93
N ASN A 113 -1.84 12.83 7.38
CA ASN A 113 -0.71 12.44 6.52
C ASN A 113 -0.99 11.24 5.60
N GLY A 114 -2.26 11.08 5.24
CA GLY A 114 -2.80 9.87 4.64
C GLY A 114 -2.52 9.71 3.15
N PHE A 115 -1.57 10.47 2.61
CA PHE A 115 -1.12 10.28 1.26
C PHE A 115 0.10 9.35 1.25
N SER A 116 -0.13 8.10 0.91
CA SER A 116 0.95 7.19 0.57
C SER A 116 1.16 7.22 -0.93
N LYS A 117 2.39 7.45 -1.35
CA LYS A 117 2.80 7.44 -2.76
C LYS A 117 4.04 6.57 -2.91
N ALA A 118 4.04 5.74 -3.94
CA ALA A 118 5.20 4.97 -4.34
C ALA A 118 5.30 5.01 -5.86
N ARG A 119 6.49 5.11 -6.38
CA ARG A 119 6.75 5.08 -7.80
C ARG A 119 8.04 4.34 -8.06
N ASN A 120 7.96 3.31 -8.88
CA ASN A 120 9.09 2.49 -9.24
C ASN A 120 9.17 2.39 -10.76
N TRP A 121 10.38 2.32 -11.29
CA TRP A 121 10.58 1.94 -12.66
C TRP A 121 11.77 0.99 -12.79
N TYR A 122 11.70 0.18 -13.80
CA TYR A 122 12.71 -0.79 -14.17
C TYR A 122 12.95 -0.74 -15.69
N MET A 123 14.19 -0.83 -16.07
CA MET A 123 14.59 -0.95 -17.47
C MET A 123 15.63 -2.07 -17.61
N GLU A 124 15.49 -2.83 -18.65
CA GLU A 124 16.42 -3.90 -19.03
C GLU A 124 16.69 -3.82 -20.52
N LEU A 125 17.96 -3.83 -20.88
CA LEU A 125 18.41 -3.96 -22.25
C LEU A 125 19.31 -5.20 -22.33
N ALA A 126 18.90 -6.19 -23.13
CA ALA A 126 19.64 -7.41 -23.34
C ALA A 126 20.01 -7.55 -24.83
N LEU A 127 21.29 -7.71 -25.09
CA LEU A 127 21.82 -8.08 -26.39
C LEU A 127 22.17 -9.56 -26.36
N ASN A 128 21.51 -10.33 -27.20
CA ASN A 128 21.70 -11.77 -27.30
C ASN A 128 22.30 -12.10 -28.65
N TYR A 129 23.31 -12.94 -28.66
CA TYR A 129 23.90 -13.51 -29.83
C TYR A 129 23.91 -15.04 -29.71
N ALA A 130 23.43 -15.73 -30.73
CA ALA A 130 23.45 -17.18 -30.79
C ALA A 130 23.70 -17.61 -32.23
N ARG A 131 24.82 -18.28 -32.49
CA ARG A 131 25.18 -18.71 -33.83
C ARG A 131 25.95 -20.02 -33.81
N LYS A 132 25.64 -20.87 -34.80
CA LYS A 132 26.32 -22.11 -35.07
C LYS A 132 27.22 -21.94 -36.27
N PHE A 133 28.48 -22.32 -36.13
CA PHE A 133 29.51 -22.37 -37.18
C PHE A 133 29.99 -23.80 -37.33
N GLY A 134 29.36 -24.56 -38.25
CA GLY A 134 29.63 -25.98 -38.35
C GLY A 134 29.33 -26.74 -37.06
N ASP A 135 30.35 -27.27 -36.41
CA ASP A 135 30.25 -28.01 -35.15
C ASP A 135 30.40 -27.11 -33.90
N HIS A 136 30.61 -25.82 -34.09
CA HIS A 136 30.86 -24.85 -33.03
C HIS A 136 29.59 -24.02 -32.75
N ASN A 137 29.10 -24.02 -31.53
CA ASN A 137 28.00 -23.18 -31.08
C ASN A 137 28.55 -22.09 -30.17
N VAL A 138 28.22 -20.84 -30.46
CA VAL A 138 28.59 -19.70 -29.67
C VAL A 138 27.31 -18.99 -29.22
N THR A 139 27.18 -18.77 -27.92
CA THR A 139 26.15 -17.87 -27.42
C THR A 139 26.75 -16.79 -26.54
N ALA A 140 26.25 -15.59 -26.65
CA ALA A 140 26.67 -14.46 -25.83
C ALA A 140 25.45 -13.66 -25.37
N LEU A 141 25.53 -13.17 -24.17
CA LEU A 141 24.54 -12.27 -23.56
C LEU A 141 25.28 -11.09 -22.94
N LEU A 142 24.86 -9.88 -23.31
CA LEU A 142 25.20 -8.66 -22.60
C LEU A 142 23.90 -8.05 -22.11
N LEU A 143 23.75 -7.91 -20.80
CA LEU A 143 22.54 -7.39 -20.18
C LEU A 143 22.89 -6.21 -19.30
N TYR A 144 22.20 -5.11 -19.55
CA TYR A 144 22.16 -3.92 -18.70
C TYR A 144 20.80 -3.80 -18.08
N ASN A 145 20.74 -3.59 -16.78
CA ASN A 145 19.48 -3.29 -16.09
C ASN A 145 19.65 -2.14 -15.11
N GLN A 146 18.56 -1.43 -14.91
CA GLN A 146 18.47 -0.33 -13.96
C GLN A 146 17.08 -0.30 -13.33
N SER A 147 17.05 -0.07 -12.03
CA SER A 147 15.79 0.23 -11.34
C SER A 147 15.94 1.44 -10.46
N LYS A 148 14.83 2.16 -10.27
CA LYS A 148 14.71 3.22 -9.27
C LYS A 148 13.39 3.09 -8.54
N LYS A 149 13.46 3.26 -7.23
CA LYS A 149 12.33 3.35 -6.33
C LYS A 149 12.31 4.74 -5.73
N TYR A 150 11.24 5.47 -5.99
CA TYR A 150 10.99 6.79 -5.40
C TYR A 150 10.12 6.62 -4.15
N TYR A 151 10.35 7.49 -3.19
CA TYR A 151 9.66 7.45 -1.90
C TYR A 151 9.82 6.11 -1.18
N PRO A 152 11.07 5.66 -0.94
CA PRO A 152 11.32 4.39 -0.27
C PRO A 152 10.86 4.37 1.19
N SER A 153 10.65 5.55 1.78
CA SER A 153 10.03 5.75 3.09
C SER A 153 9.19 7.03 3.07
N GLU A 154 8.30 7.19 4.04
CA GLU A 154 7.41 8.35 4.15
C GLU A 154 8.14 9.69 4.22
N TYR A 155 9.35 9.69 4.76
CA TYR A 155 10.13 10.90 5.00
C TYR A 155 11.31 11.09 4.03
N SER A 156 11.45 10.23 3.03
CA SER A 156 12.58 10.31 2.11
C SER A 156 12.14 10.59 0.67
N ASP A 157 12.53 11.75 0.18
CA ASP A 157 12.41 12.11 -1.24
C ASP A 157 13.60 11.60 -2.08
N ILE A 158 14.62 11.03 -1.44
CA ILE A 158 15.81 10.52 -2.12
C ILE A 158 15.48 9.14 -2.74
N PRO A 159 15.55 9.00 -4.06
CA PRO A 159 15.29 7.72 -4.70
C PRO A 159 16.41 6.72 -4.41
N THR A 160 16.04 5.48 -4.20
CA THR A 160 16.98 4.35 -4.15
C THR A 160 16.92 3.57 -5.45
N GLY A 161 18.01 2.90 -5.80
CA GLY A 161 18.02 2.08 -7.00
C GLY A 161 19.34 1.34 -7.17
N TYR A 162 19.38 0.54 -8.22
CA TYR A 162 20.58 -0.18 -8.61
C TYR A 162 20.76 -0.16 -10.12
N VAL A 163 22.00 -0.35 -10.54
CA VAL A 163 22.41 -0.58 -11.90
C VAL A 163 23.16 -1.91 -11.94
N GLY A 164 22.81 -2.76 -12.88
CA GLY A 164 23.46 -4.06 -13.09
C GLY A 164 23.97 -4.17 -14.52
N LEU A 165 25.14 -4.78 -14.66
CA LEU A 165 25.72 -5.17 -15.94
C LEU A 165 26.12 -6.64 -15.84
N VAL A 166 25.64 -7.46 -16.78
CA VAL A 166 25.94 -8.89 -16.83
C VAL A 166 26.45 -9.23 -18.22
N GLY A 167 27.60 -9.89 -18.29
CA GLY A 167 28.15 -10.49 -19.50
C GLY A 167 28.26 -12.00 -19.33
N ARG A 168 27.81 -12.76 -20.32
CA ARG A 168 27.97 -14.20 -20.37
C ARG A 168 28.30 -14.62 -21.80
N VAL A 169 29.30 -15.47 -21.96
CA VAL A 169 29.62 -16.14 -23.20
C VAL A 169 29.67 -17.62 -22.93
N THR A 170 29.07 -18.41 -23.80
CA THR A 170 29.18 -19.87 -23.75
C THR A 170 29.62 -20.37 -25.12
N TYR A 171 30.47 -21.38 -25.09
CA TYR A 171 30.98 -22.05 -26.27
C TYR A 171 30.78 -23.53 -26.11
N ASP A 172 30.37 -24.17 -27.20
CA ASP A 172 30.14 -25.61 -27.25
C ASP A 172 30.68 -26.17 -28.58
N TRP A 173 31.42 -27.25 -28.51
CA TRP A 173 31.91 -27.98 -29.67
C TRP A 173 31.32 -29.37 -29.70
N LYS A 174 30.58 -29.70 -30.80
CA LYS A 174 29.91 -30.99 -31.04
C LYS A 174 29.03 -31.48 -29.89
N THR A 175 28.52 -30.55 -29.05
CA THR A 175 27.77 -30.87 -27.81
C THR A 175 28.51 -31.76 -26.80
N ARG A 176 29.85 -31.87 -26.94
CA ARG A 176 30.70 -32.71 -26.08
C ARG A 176 31.51 -31.92 -25.08
N TYR A 177 31.87 -30.68 -25.41
CA TYR A 177 32.69 -29.82 -24.59
C TYR A 177 31.99 -28.45 -24.45
N MET A 178 31.74 -28.03 -23.23
CA MET A 178 31.13 -26.75 -22.91
C MET A 178 32.11 -25.90 -22.07
N ALA A 179 32.21 -24.61 -22.37
CA ALA A 179 32.94 -23.61 -21.61
C ALA A 179 32.12 -22.32 -21.47
#